data_e0534a3377c5e7391122f49303ea98dd
#
_entry.id   e0534a3377c5e7391122f49303ea98dd
#
_cell.length_a   1.000
_cell.length_b   1.000
_cell.length_c   1.000
_cell.angle_alpha   90.00
_cell.angle_beta   90.00
_cell.angle_gamma   90.00
#
_symmetry.space_group_name_H-M   'P 1'
#
loop_
_entity.id
_entity.type
_entity.pdbx_description
1 polymer ?
#
loop_
_entity_poly.entity_id
_entity_poly.type
_entity_poly.pdbx_seq_one_letter_code
_entity_poly.pdbx_strand_id
1 'polypeptide(L)'
;SKRSEGISKYTSSDENSFLRGIGATFAVKNFRLSLFYSNKKTDANIDSKDSISGKVFSVSSFLNTGLHTTPGEIENENALREETSGGNITYNSEKFRIGSTFIRSHFGSNIEPEPKYYNTFYFRGKENSAISLDYILKFNGIHAFGEIAMNNTRGIALLQGLLINLSSNVGISLLYRYYQKNYQALYGKAFGENSSNSNENGFYSGAFFQPFTKLKISAYYDIFSFPWLKYRVNNPSTGNSYMCQVDYNLSDNVQMYARIKNKLRQENSPVDTSIAFTEEVNRFNFRYHLSGRINYRLLLRSRIELVNYNKGSNHEKGYYLYQDFIYGFKNLPLTLYCRYGIFDTDGFYSCIYSFENDLRYSFSMPSVFSKGTRFYCMAKFSP
;
A
#
# COMPACT_ATOMS: atom_id res chain seq x y z
N SER A 1 9.13 1.84 -3.63
CA SER A 1 9.73 1.94 -2.28
C SER A 1 9.44 3.32 -1.71
N LYS A 2 8.89 3.38 -0.51
CA LYS A 2 8.66 4.64 0.20
C LYS A 2 10.02 5.22 0.62
N ARG A 3 10.31 6.45 0.23
CA ARG A 3 11.50 7.16 0.70
C ARG A 3 11.13 7.96 1.94
N SER A 4 11.91 7.84 2.99
CA SER A 4 11.68 8.53 4.27
C SER A 4 12.41 9.87 4.41
N GLU A 5 13.09 10.35 3.38
CA GLU A 5 13.94 11.52 3.46
C GLU A 5 13.71 12.53 2.36
N GLY A 6 13.54 13.80 2.79
CA GLY A 6 13.57 14.97 1.94
C GLY A 6 12.40 15.07 0.95
N ILE A 7 12.47 16.09 0.13
CA ILE A 7 11.54 16.34 -0.97
C ILE A 7 12.00 15.52 -2.17
N SER A 8 11.13 14.68 -2.71
CA SER A 8 11.45 13.84 -3.86
C SER A 8 10.42 14.01 -4.98
N LYS A 9 10.87 13.77 -6.22
CA LYS A 9 9.99 13.76 -7.38
C LYS A 9 8.95 12.66 -7.23
N TYR A 10 7.68 12.98 -7.46
CA TYR A 10 6.59 12.04 -7.51
C TYR A 10 6.67 11.21 -8.80
N THR A 11 6.61 9.90 -8.69
CA THR A 11 6.74 8.95 -9.81
C THR A 11 5.67 7.87 -9.81
N SER A 12 4.63 8.00 -8.97
CA SER A 12 3.47 7.10 -8.97
C SER A 12 2.49 7.47 -10.08
N SER A 13 1.66 6.52 -10.44
CA SER A 13 0.52 6.71 -11.33
C SER A 13 -0.75 7.16 -10.60
N ASP A 14 -0.71 7.25 -9.25
CA ASP A 14 -1.87 7.71 -8.48
C ASP A 14 -2.11 9.20 -8.74
N GLU A 15 -3.30 9.55 -9.21
CA GLU A 15 -3.76 10.92 -9.33
C GLU A 15 -4.00 11.54 -7.96
N ASN A 16 -3.87 12.86 -7.88
CA ASN A 16 -4.15 13.68 -6.68
C ASN A 16 -3.35 13.34 -5.40
N SER A 17 -2.53 12.27 -5.38
CA SER A 17 -1.72 11.88 -4.22
C SER A 17 -0.34 12.56 -4.15
N PHE A 18 -0.12 13.62 -4.93
CA PHE A 18 1.12 14.41 -4.95
C PHE A 18 0.89 15.85 -4.48
N LEU A 19 1.98 16.49 -4.06
CA LEU A 19 2.00 17.92 -3.76
C LEU A 19 2.45 18.71 -5.00
N ARG A 20 1.86 19.89 -5.24
CA ARG A 20 2.20 20.77 -6.37
C ARG A 20 2.55 22.14 -5.82
N GLY A 21 3.81 22.51 -5.91
CA GLY A 21 4.27 23.78 -5.34
C GLY A 21 5.77 23.91 -5.35
N ILE A 22 6.29 24.56 -4.34
CA ILE A 22 7.72 24.83 -4.16
C ILE A 22 8.24 24.13 -2.92
N GLY A 23 9.50 23.77 -2.96
CA GLY A 23 10.18 23.20 -1.79
C GLY A 23 11.67 23.46 -1.86
N ALA A 24 12.29 23.61 -0.70
CA ALA A 24 13.72 23.83 -0.56
C ALA A 24 14.28 22.92 0.53
N THR A 25 15.50 22.47 0.33
CA THR A 25 16.25 21.72 1.33
C THR A 25 17.60 22.39 1.55
N PHE A 26 17.87 22.71 2.80
CA PHE A 26 19.14 23.29 3.25
C PHE A 26 19.88 22.25 4.09
N ALA A 27 21.15 22.04 3.81
CA ALA A 27 22.00 21.10 4.54
C ALA A 27 23.24 21.82 5.04
N VAL A 28 23.47 21.79 6.36
CA VAL A 28 24.66 22.37 7.00
C VAL A 28 25.21 21.33 7.97
N LYS A 29 26.41 20.83 7.68
CA LYS A 29 27.03 19.74 8.46
C LYS A 29 26.06 18.56 8.62
N ASN A 30 25.69 18.26 9.84
CA ASN A 30 24.82 17.15 10.20
C ASN A 30 23.32 17.51 10.20
N PHE A 31 22.99 18.79 10.01
CA PHE A 31 21.61 19.25 9.98
C PHE A 31 21.08 19.36 8.55
N ARG A 32 19.83 18.95 8.38
CA ARG A 32 19.07 19.13 7.15
C ARG A 32 17.71 19.73 7.49
N LEU A 33 17.36 20.84 6.87
CA LEU A 33 16.05 21.47 6.96
C LEU A 33 15.40 21.43 5.58
N SER A 34 14.22 20.80 5.49
CA SER A 34 13.40 20.80 4.28
C SER A 34 12.11 21.53 4.57
N LEU A 35 11.74 22.48 3.71
CA LEU A 35 10.49 23.25 3.80
C LEU A 35 9.75 23.10 2.48
N PHE A 36 8.43 23.09 2.52
CA PHE A 36 7.62 23.05 1.32
C PHE A 36 6.28 23.78 1.50
N TYR A 37 5.76 24.26 0.38
CA TYR A 37 4.42 24.77 0.25
C TYR A 37 3.80 24.25 -1.05
N SER A 38 2.57 23.79 -0.98
CA SER A 38 1.78 23.26 -2.08
C SER A 38 0.42 23.92 -2.12
N ASN A 39 -0.02 24.28 -3.32
CA ASN A 39 -1.37 24.79 -3.56
C ASN A 39 -1.88 24.15 -4.84
N LYS A 40 -2.90 23.32 -4.72
CA LYS A 40 -3.49 22.60 -5.84
C LYS A 40 -5.01 22.54 -5.70
N LYS A 41 -5.67 22.19 -6.77
CA LYS A 41 -7.04 21.69 -6.76
C LYS A 41 -6.99 20.17 -6.86
N THR A 42 -7.91 19.52 -6.20
CA THR A 42 -8.05 18.05 -6.18
C THR A 42 -9.51 17.68 -6.39
N ASP A 43 -9.73 16.52 -6.97
CA ASP A 43 -11.06 16.00 -7.22
C ASP A 43 -11.68 15.54 -5.90
N ALA A 44 -12.96 15.85 -5.73
CA ALA A 44 -13.69 15.52 -4.52
C ALA A 44 -15.17 15.35 -4.81
N ASN A 45 -15.82 14.43 -4.15
CA ASN A 45 -17.26 14.29 -4.22
C ASN A 45 -17.95 15.48 -3.56
N ILE A 46 -18.60 16.32 -4.38
CA ILE A 46 -19.34 17.50 -3.92
C ILE A 46 -20.56 17.02 -3.14
N ASP A 47 -20.69 17.51 -1.90
CA ASP A 47 -21.85 17.26 -1.05
C ASP A 47 -22.84 18.40 -1.14
N SER A 48 -22.35 19.65 -1.02
CA SER A 48 -23.18 20.84 -1.16
C SER A 48 -22.48 21.95 -1.92
N LYS A 49 -23.23 22.60 -2.83
CA LYS A 49 -22.77 23.76 -3.60
C LYS A 49 -23.87 24.79 -3.76
N ASP A 50 -23.48 26.04 -3.95
CA ASP A 50 -24.38 27.12 -4.33
C ASP A 50 -24.81 26.95 -5.79
N SER A 51 -26.11 26.88 -6.02
CA SER A 51 -26.68 26.69 -7.35
C SER A 51 -26.46 27.88 -8.28
N ILE A 52 -26.23 29.08 -7.74
CA ILE A 52 -26.08 30.33 -8.51
C ILE A 52 -24.60 30.59 -8.81
N SER A 53 -23.75 30.57 -7.80
CA SER A 53 -22.33 30.90 -7.94
C SER A 53 -21.46 29.68 -8.26
N GLY A 54 -21.98 28.46 -8.15
CA GLY A 54 -21.23 27.22 -8.29
C GLY A 54 -20.20 26.97 -7.18
N LYS A 55 -20.20 27.80 -6.11
CA LYS A 55 -19.26 27.67 -5.00
C LYS A 55 -19.53 26.40 -4.20
N VAL A 56 -18.53 25.54 -4.05
CA VAL A 56 -18.59 24.32 -3.25
C VAL A 56 -18.47 24.69 -1.75
N PHE A 57 -19.44 24.32 -0.94
CA PHE A 57 -19.45 24.52 0.51
C PHE A 57 -18.87 23.33 1.25
N SER A 58 -19.28 22.12 0.85
CA SER A 58 -18.79 20.88 1.46
C SER A 58 -18.54 19.79 0.43
N VAL A 59 -17.60 18.89 0.75
CA VAL A 59 -17.27 17.69 0.02
C VAL A 59 -17.31 16.48 0.96
N SER A 60 -17.79 15.33 0.47
CA SER A 60 -17.92 14.13 1.29
C SER A 60 -16.66 13.26 1.31
N SER A 61 -15.84 13.29 0.26
CA SER A 61 -14.62 12.49 0.15
C SER A 61 -13.69 12.96 -0.95
N PHE A 62 -12.40 12.60 -0.85
CA PHE A 62 -11.43 12.80 -1.92
C PHE A 62 -11.60 11.73 -3.00
N LEU A 63 -11.38 12.12 -4.26
CA LEU A 63 -11.31 11.22 -5.40
C LEU A 63 -9.85 11.10 -5.87
N ASN A 64 -9.32 9.88 -5.88
CA ASN A 64 -7.92 9.59 -6.24
C ASN A 64 -7.80 8.79 -7.53
N THR A 65 -8.89 8.61 -8.26
CA THR A 65 -8.90 7.81 -9.50
C THR A 65 -8.38 8.57 -10.71
N GLY A 66 -8.51 9.91 -10.73
CA GLY A 66 -8.21 10.75 -11.90
C GLY A 66 -9.07 10.44 -13.11
N LEU A 67 -10.22 9.78 -12.93
CA LEU A 67 -11.16 9.47 -14.00
C LEU A 67 -12.15 10.61 -14.15
N HIS A 68 -12.32 11.09 -15.40
CA HIS A 68 -13.28 12.15 -15.80
C HIS A 68 -14.09 11.65 -16.99
N THR A 69 -14.72 10.49 -16.85
CA THR A 69 -15.41 9.80 -17.96
C THR A 69 -16.93 9.89 -17.88
N THR A 70 -17.47 10.17 -16.69
CA THR A 70 -18.91 10.34 -16.46
C THR A 70 -19.24 11.79 -16.10
N PRO A 71 -20.49 12.26 -16.32
CA PRO A 71 -20.89 13.62 -15.93
C PRO A 71 -20.61 13.95 -14.46
N GLY A 72 -20.83 13.00 -13.54
CA GLY A 72 -20.55 13.19 -12.12
C GLY A 72 -19.04 13.28 -11.82
N GLU A 73 -18.20 12.50 -12.50
CA GLU A 73 -16.74 12.61 -12.36
C GLU A 73 -16.22 13.94 -12.90
N ILE A 74 -16.78 14.44 -14.02
CA ILE A 74 -16.44 15.76 -14.58
C ILE A 74 -16.87 16.89 -13.63
N GLU A 75 -18.04 16.78 -13.02
CA GLU A 75 -18.52 17.78 -12.04
C GLU A 75 -17.64 17.83 -10.80
N ASN A 76 -17.10 16.71 -10.38
CA ASN A 76 -16.23 16.57 -9.21
C ASN A 76 -14.75 16.90 -9.49
N GLU A 77 -14.41 17.19 -10.76
CA GLU A 77 -13.05 17.56 -11.16
C GLU A 77 -12.64 18.89 -10.51
N ASN A 78 -11.45 18.91 -9.91
CA ASN A 78 -10.89 20.11 -9.29
C ASN A 78 -11.82 20.83 -8.26
N ALA A 79 -12.75 20.09 -7.66
CA ALA A 79 -13.79 20.63 -6.80
C ALA A 79 -13.28 21.19 -5.47
N LEU A 80 -12.11 20.73 -4.99
CA LEU A 80 -11.57 21.11 -3.69
C LEU A 80 -10.18 21.75 -3.84
N ARG A 81 -10.03 22.97 -3.36
CA ARG A 81 -8.71 23.61 -3.22
C ARG A 81 -8.03 23.10 -1.97
N GLU A 82 -6.76 22.73 -2.10
CA GLU A 82 -5.90 22.25 -1.04
C GLU A 82 -4.63 23.06 -0.97
N GLU A 83 -4.35 23.62 0.20
CA GLU A 83 -3.10 24.28 0.55
C GLU A 83 -2.40 23.45 1.63
N THR A 84 -1.21 22.93 1.32
CA THR A 84 -0.44 22.13 2.27
C THR A 84 0.95 22.73 2.43
N SER A 85 1.32 22.99 3.67
CA SER A 85 2.65 23.47 4.02
C SER A 85 3.27 22.58 5.09
N GLY A 86 4.58 22.54 5.13
CA GLY A 86 5.26 21.76 6.14
C GLY A 86 6.75 21.87 6.07
N GLY A 87 7.38 21.23 7.04
CA GLY A 87 8.82 21.17 7.14
C GLY A 87 9.30 19.97 7.92
N ASN A 88 10.52 19.61 7.65
CA ASN A 88 11.25 18.56 8.38
C ASN A 88 12.62 19.08 8.74
N ILE A 89 13.00 18.93 10.00
CA ILE A 89 14.36 19.15 10.48
C ILE A 89 14.95 17.81 10.90
N THR A 90 16.15 17.51 10.44
CA THR A 90 16.81 16.24 10.72
C THR A 90 18.26 16.49 11.13
N TYR A 91 18.69 15.83 12.19
CA TYR A 91 20.09 15.71 12.56
C TYR A 91 20.59 14.30 12.23
N ASN A 92 21.66 14.20 11.46
CA ASN A 92 22.25 12.93 11.02
C ASN A 92 23.65 12.78 11.60
N SER A 93 23.90 11.68 12.28
CA SER A 93 25.21 11.22 12.72
C SER A 93 25.48 9.84 12.07
N GLU A 94 26.69 9.35 12.16
CA GLU A 94 27.04 7.99 11.70
C GLU A 94 26.20 6.90 12.38
N LYS A 95 25.96 7.06 13.69
CA LYS A 95 25.28 6.06 14.53
C LYS A 95 23.81 6.32 14.74
N PHE A 96 23.34 7.56 14.55
CA PHE A 96 21.93 7.88 14.77
C PHE A 96 21.45 9.02 13.88
N ARG A 97 20.16 9.03 13.65
CA ARG A 97 19.39 10.11 13.04
C ARG A 97 18.20 10.42 13.94
N ILE A 98 17.91 11.70 14.12
CA ILE A 98 16.70 12.17 14.78
C ILE A 98 16.07 13.22 13.88
N GLY A 99 14.76 13.16 13.72
CA GLY A 99 14.01 14.10 12.89
C GLY A 99 12.74 14.58 13.57
N SER A 100 12.27 15.75 13.18
CA SER A 100 10.95 16.27 13.50
C SER A 100 10.30 16.77 12.24
N THR A 101 9.02 16.42 12.03
CA THR A 101 8.23 16.83 10.88
C THR A 101 6.97 17.53 11.35
N PHE A 102 6.63 18.63 10.69
CA PHE A 102 5.35 19.31 10.86
C PHE A 102 4.69 19.44 9.47
N ILE A 103 3.37 19.19 9.42
CA ILE A 103 2.55 19.37 8.23
C ILE A 103 1.21 20.00 8.60
N ARG A 104 0.75 20.95 7.78
CA ARG A 104 -0.58 21.55 7.91
C ARG A 104 -1.22 21.59 6.53
N SER A 105 -2.46 21.09 6.43
CA SER A 105 -3.31 21.19 5.25
C SER A 105 -4.54 22.05 5.57
N HIS A 106 -4.85 22.97 4.65
CA HIS A 106 -6.03 23.80 4.67
C HIS A 106 -6.85 23.59 3.40
N PHE A 107 -8.15 23.40 3.55
CA PHE A 107 -9.07 23.10 2.45
C PHE A 107 -10.02 24.27 2.22
N GLY A 108 -10.30 24.59 0.95
CA GLY A 108 -11.18 25.67 0.55
C GLY A 108 -12.65 25.46 0.95
N SER A 109 -13.05 24.20 1.12
CA SER A 109 -14.40 23.79 1.52
C SER A 109 -14.34 22.82 2.68
N ASN A 110 -15.44 22.66 3.41
CA ASN A 110 -15.51 21.67 4.50
C ASN A 110 -15.46 20.25 3.94
N ILE A 111 -14.70 19.38 4.60
CA ILE A 111 -14.75 17.95 4.38
C ILE A 111 -15.74 17.36 5.38
N GLU A 112 -16.86 16.83 4.87
CA GLU A 112 -17.99 16.35 5.68
C GLU A 112 -18.45 14.99 5.16
N PRO A 113 -17.74 13.89 5.51
CA PRO A 113 -18.17 12.55 5.17
C PRO A 113 -19.56 12.27 5.73
N GLU A 114 -20.42 11.62 4.92
CA GLU A 114 -21.75 11.18 5.40
C GLU A 114 -21.61 10.41 6.73
N PRO A 115 -22.35 10.81 7.79
CA PRO A 115 -22.18 10.21 9.11
C PRO A 115 -22.53 8.71 9.11
N LYS A 116 -21.59 7.88 9.49
CA LYS A 116 -21.75 6.45 9.75
C LYS A 116 -21.01 6.11 11.06
N TYR A 117 -21.43 5.08 11.77
CA TYR A 117 -20.80 4.71 13.04
C TYR A 117 -19.29 4.42 12.89
N TYR A 118 -18.86 3.78 11.79
CA TYR A 118 -17.46 3.43 11.55
C TYR A 118 -16.58 4.64 11.24
N ASN A 119 -17.14 5.74 10.70
CA ASN A 119 -16.37 6.92 10.32
C ASN A 119 -16.50 8.10 11.31
N THR A 120 -16.98 7.85 12.52
CA THR A 120 -17.15 8.85 13.58
C THR A 120 -15.88 9.66 13.85
N PHE A 121 -14.72 9.01 13.73
CA PHE A 121 -13.41 9.61 13.99
C PHE A 121 -12.68 10.04 12.72
N TYR A 122 -13.30 10.00 11.56
CA TYR A 122 -12.69 10.48 10.32
C TYR A 122 -12.52 12.00 10.36
N PHE A 123 -11.57 12.48 9.59
CA PHE A 123 -11.32 13.91 9.47
C PHE A 123 -12.58 14.65 8.98
N ARG A 124 -12.91 15.76 9.65
CA ARG A 124 -13.98 16.68 9.31
C ARG A 124 -13.48 18.11 9.46
N GLY A 125 -14.00 19.02 8.60
CA GLY A 125 -13.65 20.45 8.62
C GLY A 125 -12.65 20.84 7.55
N LYS A 126 -11.95 21.94 7.76
CA LYS A 126 -11.07 22.59 6.76
C LYS A 126 -9.58 22.48 7.08
N GLU A 127 -9.23 22.15 8.31
CA GLU A 127 -7.81 22.16 8.73
C GLU A 127 -7.40 20.84 9.36
N ASN A 128 -6.30 20.31 8.88
CA ASN A 128 -5.62 19.15 9.48
C ASN A 128 -4.15 19.51 9.68
N SER A 129 -3.62 19.23 10.86
CA SER A 129 -2.19 19.37 11.10
C SER A 129 -1.66 18.21 11.92
N ALA A 130 -0.40 17.87 11.71
CA ALA A 130 0.30 16.83 12.46
C ALA A 130 1.75 17.23 12.70
N ILE A 131 2.27 16.78 13.83
CA ILE A 131 3.69 16.86 14.17
C ILE A 131 4.19 15.46 14.49
N SER A 132 5.42 15.16 14.10
CA SER A 132 6.05 13.90 14.46
C SER A 132 7.50 14.08 14.90
N LEU A 133 7.98 13.10 15.70
CA LEU A 133 9.37 12.89 16.03
C LEU A 133 9.76 11.50 15.55
N ASP A 134 10.85 11.41 14.78
CA ASP A 134 11.38 10.15 14.28
C ASP A 134 12.84 9.94 14.68
N TYR A 135 13.25 8.68 14.75
CA TYR A 135 14.64 8.33 15.00
C TYR A 135 15.07 7.07 14.26
N ILE A 136 16.34 6.97 13.98
CA ILE A 136 17.04 5.76 13.53
C ILE A 136 18.32 5.64 14.37
N LEU A 137 18.52 4.48 14.99
CA LEU A 137 19.72 4.13 15.73
C LEU A 137 20.41 2.96 15.03
N LYS A 138 21.71 3.05 14.83
CA LYS A 138 22.54 2.05 14.17
C LYS A 138 23.61 1.54 15.12
N PHE A 139 23.50 0.28 15.46
CA PHE A 139 24.51 -0.47 16.23
C PHE A 139 25.03 -1.61 15.34
N ASN A 140 26.11 -2.26 15.77
CA ASN A 140 26.64 -3.40 15.05
C ASN A 140 25.57 -4.49 14.87
N GLY A 141 25.08 -4.67 13.61
CA GLY A 141 24.06 -5.66 13.28
C GLY A 141 22.63 -5.32 13.72
N ILE A 142 22.41 -4.23 14.46
CA ILE A 142 21.09 -3.83 14.96
C ILE A 142 20.73 -2.43 14.48
N HIS A 143 19.56 -2.29 13.86
CA HIS A 143 18.98 -1.01 13.48
C HIS A 143 17.63 -0.85 14.16
N ALA A 144 17.52 0.08 15.10
CA ALA A 144 16.25 0.48 15.71
C ALA A 144 15.75 1.76 15.04
N PHE A 145 14.47 1.82 14.77
CA PHE A 145 13.83 3.01 14.21
C PHE A 145 12.42 3.17 14.75
N GLY A 146 11.95 4.39 14.78
CA GLY A 146 10.60 4.67 15.23
C GLY A 146 10.15 6.07 14.90
N GLU A 147 8.85 6.26 15.01
CA GLU A 147 8.17 7.54 14.86
C GLU A 147 6.98 7.61 15.82
N ILE A 148 6.84 8.72 16.50
CA ILE A 148 5.64 9.10 17.22
C ILE A 148 5.07 10.36 16.56
N ALA A 149 3.78 10.36 16.29
CA ALA A 149 3.10 11.48 15.65
C ALA A 149 1.82 11.81 16.40
N MET A 150 1.44 13.08 16.37
CA MET A 150 0.20 13.60 16.94
C MET A 150 -0.43 14.58 15.97
N ASN A 151 -1.75 14.50 15.80
CA ASN A 151 -2.50 15.45 14.99
C ASN A 151 -3.20 16.52 15.87
N ASN A 152 -3.87 17.50 15.23
CA ASN A 152 -4.58 18.58 15.90
C ASN A 152 -5.74 18.12 16.79
N THR A 153 -6.30 16.93 16.58
CA THR A 153 -7.33 16.32 17.44
C THR A 153 -6.71 15.53 18.61
N ARG A 154 -5.41 15.68 18.86
CA ARG A 154 -4.64 14.95 19.88
C ARG A 154 -4.65 13.43 19.69
N GLY A 155 -4.97 12.93 18.49
CA GLY A 155 -4.79 11.55 18.13
C GLY A 155 -3.30 11.22 18.01
N ILE A 156 -2.88 10.07 18.53
CA ILE A 156 -1.48 9.62 18.57
C ILE A 156 -1.31 8.42 17.64
N ALA A 157 -0.21 8.42 16.90
CA ALA A 157 0.30 7.27 16.16
C ALA A 157 1.73 6.97 16.59
N LEU A 158 2.03 5.69 16.80
CA LEU A 158 3.35 5.18 17.17
C LEU A 158 3.74 4.03 16.24
N LEU A 159 4.94 4.09 15.70
CA LEU A 159 5.57 3.01 14.95
C LEU A 159 6.97 2.78 15.52
N GLN A 160 7.29 1.53 15.87
CA GLN A 160 8.59 1.14 16.40
C GLN A 160 9.08 -0.10 15.66
N GLY A 161 10.29 -0.08 15.15
CA GLY A 161 10.88 -1.18 14.41
C GLY A 161 12.28 -1.52 14.87
N LEU A 162 12.62 -2.80 14.76
CA LEU A 162 13.94 -3.34 15.08
C LEU A 162 14.35 -4.31 13.97
N LEU A 163 15.48 -4.05 13.33
CA LEU A 163 16.11 -4.96 12.38
C LEU A 163 17.39 -5.49 13.00
N ILE A 164 17.49 -6.82 13.09
CA ILE A 164 18.62 -7.52 13.71
C ILE A 164 19.26 -8.40 12.65
N ASN A 165 20.49 -8.11 12.25
CA ASN A 165 21.29 -8.97 11.40
C ASN A 165 22.21 -9.80 12.29
N LEU A 166 21.80 -11.03 12.59
CA LEU A 166 22.58 -11.98 13.40
C LEU A 166 23.83 -12.44 12.64
N SER A 167 23.73 -12.55 11.33
CA SER A 167 24.82 -12.81 10.41
C SER A 167 24.45 -12.29 9.01
N SER A 168 25.35 -12.44 8.04
CA SER A 168 25.04 -12.18 6.63
C SER A 168 23.87 -13.03 6.10
N ASN A 169 23.60 -14.16 6.75
CA ASN A 169 22.66 -15.18 6.29
C ASN A 169 21.37 -15.24 7.13
N VAL A 170 21.31 -14.54 8.24
CA VAL A 170 20.16 -14.57 9.18
C VAL A 170 19.81 -13.17 9.60
N GLY A 171 18.57 -12.77 9.37
CA GLY A 171 18.05 -11.50 9.85
C GLY A 171 16.64 -11.64 10.42
N ILE A 172 16.36 -10.81 11.41
CA ILE A 172 15.07 -10.72 12.10
C ILE A 172 14.56 -9.29 11.97
N SER A 173 13.29 -9.11 11.76
CA SER A 173 12.59 -7.83 11.76
C SER A 173 11.42 -7.88 12.72
N LEU A 174 11.35 -6.93 13.64
CA LEU A 174 10.24 -6.76 14.56
C LEU A 174 9.67 -5.36 14.34
N LEU A 175 8.34 -5.23 14.41
CA LEU A 175 7.70 -3.94 14.26
C LEU A 175 6.41 -3.91 15.08
N TYR A 176 6.29 -2.90 15.93
CA TYR A 176 5.11 -2.59 16.70
C TYR A 176 4.46 -1.33 16.13
N ARG A 177 3.11 -1.33 16.02
CA ARG A 177 2.33 -0.19 15.58
C ARG A 177 1.11 0.01 16.48
N TYR A 178 0.85 1.28 16.77
CA TYR A 178 -0.28 1.73 17.54
C TYR A 178 -0.83 3.01 16.92
N TYR A 179 -2.02 2.96 16.34
CA TYR A 179 -2.67 4.11 15.71
C TYR A 179 -4.02 4.33 16.36
N GLN A 180 -4.15 5.43 17.09
CA GLN A 180 -5.43 5.79 17.70
C GLN A 180 -6.51 6.03 16.64
N LYS A 181 -7.77 5.76 16.98
CA LYS A 181 -8.91 5.89 16.07
C LYS A 181 -9.15 7.33 15.58
N ASN A 182 -8.75 8.34 16.37
CA ASN A 182 -8.83 9.76 16.05
C ASN A 182 -7.53 10.34 15.45
N TYR A 183 -6.49 9.54 15.24
CA TYR A 183 -5.32 10.00 14.50
C TYR A 183 -5.63 10.04 13.00
N GLN A 184 -5.42 11.21 12.36
CA GLN A 184 -5.71 11.44 10.96
C GLN A 184 -4.51 12.07 10.27
N ALA A 185 -3.82 11.28 9.44
CA ALA A 185 -2.71 11.74 8.60
C ALA A 185 -3.10 11.53 7.13
N LEU A 186 -3.56 12.58 6.47
CA LEU A 186 -4.11 12.51 5.11
C LEU A 186 -3.12 11.95 4.07
N TYR A 187 -1.84 12.29 4.22
CA TYR A 187 -0.75 11.82 3.36
C TYR A 187 0.11 10.72 3.98
N GLY A 188 -0.14 10.37 5.24
CA GLY A 188 0.61 9.34 5.94
C GLY A 188 0.29 7.94 5.37
N LYS A 189 1.33 7.16 5.08
CA LYS A 189 1.20 5.75 4.65
C LYS A 189 2.21 4.91 5.43
N ALA A 190 2.00 4.78 6.74
CA ALA A 190 2.82 3.91 7.58
C ALA A 190 2.49 2.43 7.33
N PHE A 191 3.29 1.54 7.89
CA PHE A 191 3.04 0.11 7.84
C PHE A 191 1.77 -0.24 8.61
N GLY A 192 0.83 -0.94 8.00
CA GLY A 192 -0.44 -1.34 8.61
C GLY A 192 -1.29 -2.19 7.69
N GLU A 193 -2.32 -2.77 8.25
CA GLU A 193 -3.34 -3.57 7.58
C GLU A 193 -4.55 -2.72 7.13
N ASN A 194 -4.77 -1.57 7.79
CA ASN A 194 -5.79 -0.62 7.38
C ASN A 194 -5.30 0.26 6.22
N SER A 195 -6.24 0.82 5.46
CA SER A 195 -5.96 1.77 4.38
C SER A 195 -5.46 3.13 4.88
N SER A 196 -5.81 3.49 6.11
CA SER A 196 -5.40 4.70 6.82
C SER A 196 -4.55 4.36 8.05
N ASN A 197 -3.72 5.30 8.51
CA ASN A 197 -2.89 5.14 9.71
C ASN A 197 -3.69 5.44 10.99
N SER A 198 -4.89 4.88 11.11
CA SER A 198 -5.77 5.08 12.27
C SER A 198 -6.44 3.78 12.68
N ASN A 199 -6.88 3.72 13.94
CA ASN A 199 -7.67 2.61 14.48
C ASN A 199 -7.00 1.25 14.29
N GLU A 200 -5.70 1.13 14.62
CA GLU A 200 -4.99 -0.13 14.45
C GLU A 200 -3.91 -0.32 15.51
N ASN A 201 -3.86 -1.50 16.13
CA ASN A 201 -2.75 -2.01 16.90
C ASN A 201 -2.20 -3.25 16.22
N GLY A 202 -0.89 -3.41 16.17
CA GLY A 202 -0.34 -4.61 15.57
C GLY A 202 1.11 -4.85 15.92
N PHE A 203 1.49 -6.10 15.81
CA PHE A 203 2.86 -6.56 15.99
C PHE A 203 3.24 -7.48 14.84
N TYR A 204 4.28 -7.11 14.12
CA TYR A 204 4.85 -7.87 13.02
C TYR A 204 6.19 -8.45 13.45
N SER A 205 6.41 -9.71 13.15
CA SER A 205 7.70 -10.38 13.24
C SER A 205 8.03 -11.04 11.90
N GLY A 206 9.24 -10.83 11.42
CA GLY A 206 9.72 -11.43 10.19
C GLY A 206 11.13 -11.95 10.36
N ALA A 207 11.49 -12.98 9.59
CA ALA A 207 12.83 -13.50 9.55
C ALA A 207 13.20 -13.93 8.13
N PHE A 208 14.48 -13.87 7.84
CA PHE A 208 15.04 -14.56 6.68
C PHE A 208 16.23 -15.44 7.09
N PHE A 209 16.38 -16.54 6.39
CA PHE A 209 17.48 -17.47 6.54
C PHE A 209 17.99 -17.89 5.17
N GLN A 210 19.29 -17.75 4.95
CA GLN A 210 19.97 -18.09 3.71
C GLN A 210 21.08 -19.12 4.01
N PRO A 211 20.75 -20.43 4.10
CA PRO A 211 21.73 -21.46 4.47
C PRO A 211 22.90 -21.55 3.49
N PHE A 212 22.65 -21.25 2.22
CA PHE A 212 23.66 -21.15 1.17
C PHE A 212 23.19 -20.14 0.09
N THR A 213 24.11 -19.70 -0.77
CA THR A 213 23.89 -18.60 -1.74
C THR A 213 22.68 -18.80 -2.66
N LYS A 214 22.31 -20.04 -2.94
CA LYS A 214 21.22 -20.38 -3.86
C LYS A 214 19.84 -20.48 -3.19
N LEU A 215 19.77 -20.64 -1.87
CA LEU A 215 18.51 -20.84 -1.14
C LEU A 215 18.30 -19.73 -0.11
N LYS A 216 17.14 -19.04 -0.21
CA LYS A 216 16.67 -18.08 0.78
C LYS A 216 15.28 -18.44 1.24
N ILE A 217 15.07 -18.51 2.55
CA ILE A 217 13.78 -18.72 3.19
C ILE A 217 13.40 -17.41 3.87
N SER A 218 12.21 -16.91 3.63
CA SER A 218 11.68 -15.70 4.27
C SER A 218 10.31 -15.99 4.83
N ALA A 219 10.08 -15.62 6.08
CA ALA A 219 8.78 -15.80 6.72
C ALA A 219 8.40 -14.57 7.55
N TYR A 220 7.12 -14.33 7.69
CA TYR A 220 6.61 -13.37 8.64
C TYR A 220 5.30 -13.84 9.31
N TYR A 221 5.05 -13.26 10.47
CA TYR A 221 3.79 -13.34 11.19
C TYR A 221 3.39 -11.95 11.67
N ASP A 222 2.17 -11.52 11.37
CA ASP A 222 1.61 -10.23 11.73
C ASP A 222 0.28 -10.43 12.45
N ILE A 223 0.16 -9.88 13.66
CA ILE A 223 -1.06 -9.87 14.45
C ILE A 223 -1.56 -8.44 14.53
N PHE A 224 -2.86 -8.24 14.33
CA PHE A 224 -3.44 -6.91 14.36
C PHE A 224 -4.84 -6.89 14.96
N SER A 225 -5.21 -5.75 15.51
CA SER A 225 -6.54 -5.49 16.05
C SER A 225 -7.00 -4.09 15.67
N PHE A 226 -8.30 -3.93 15.57
CA PHE A 226 -8.99 -2.69 15.30
C PHE A 226 -9.95 -2.39 16.45
N PRO A 227 -9.57 -1.50 17.38
CA PRO A 227 -10.38 -1.21 18.57
C PRO A 227 -11.72 -0.54 18.28
N TRP A 228 -11.88 0.06 17.10
CA TRP A 228 -13.11 0.69 16.65
C TRP A 228 -13.64 0.03 15.37
N LEU A 229 -14.88 0.34 15.03
CA LEU A 229 -15.57 -0.14 13.83
C LEU A 229 -14.83 0.26 12.55
N LYS A 230 -15.05 -0.51 11.48
CA LYS A 230 -14.54 -0.22 10.13
C LYS A 230 -15.66 -0.39 9.11
N TYR A 231 -15.43 0.07 7.91
CA TYR A 231 -16.32 -0.24 6.80
C TYR A 231 -16.52 -1.76 6.68
N ARG A 232 -17.77 -2.20 6.70
CA ARG A 232 -18.19 -3.62 6.72
C ARG A 232 -17.76 -4.42 7.95
N VAL A 233 -17.40 -3.77 9.05
CA VAL A 233 -17.06 -4.43 10.31
C VAL A 233 -17.64 -3.61 11.48
N ASN A 234 -18.81 -4.01 11.95
CA ASN A 234 -19.60 -3.28 12.93
C ASN A 234 -19.22 -3.59 14.39
N ASN A 235 -18.11 -4.28 14.61
CA ASN A 235 -17.56 -4.58 15.93
C ASN A 235 -16.05 -4.31 15.96
N PRO A 236 -15.44 -4.09 17.12
CA PRO A 236 -14.00 -4.23 17.27
C PRO A 236 -13.56 -5.60 16.74
N SER A 237 -12.44 -5.62 16.00
CA SER A 237 -12.06 -6.83 15.27
C SER A 237 -10.57 -7.11 15.35
N THR A 238 -10.20 -8.36 15.15
CA THR A 238 -8.82 -8.83 15.16
C THR A 238 -8.51 -9.62 13.90
N GLY A 239 -7.24 -9.82 13.65
CA GLY A 239 -6.79 -10.67 12.56
C GLY A 239 -5.32 -11.02 12.67
N ASN A 240 -4.90 -11.90 11.80
CA ASN A 240 -3.49 -12.22 11.63
C ASN A 240 -3.18 -12.53 10.17
N SER A 241 -1.92 -12.41 9.82
CA SER A 241 -1.42 -12.79 8.49
C SER A 241 -0.06 -13.44 8.63
N TYR A 242 0.17 -14.54 7.94
CA TYR A 242 1.50 -15.12 7.83
C TYR A 242 1.86 -15.44 6.39
N MET A 243 3.15 -15.47 6.14
CA MET A 243 3.72 -15.83 4.84
C MET A 243 5.02 -16.60 5.06
N CYS A 244 5.23 -17.62 4.25
CA CYS A 244 6.52 -18.25 4.08
C CYS A 244 6.83 -18.34 2.58
N GLN A 245 8.03 -17.94 2.22
CA GLN A 245 8.53 -18.00 0.84
C GLN A 245 9.91 -18.66 0.84
N VAL A 246 10.08 -19.58 -0.08
CA VAL A 246 11.34 -20.26 -0.36
C VAL A 246 11.77 -19.86 -1.77
N ASP A 247 12.85 -19.11 -1.88
CA ASP A 247 13.48 -18.71 -3.13
C ASP A 247 14.67 -19.64 -3.41
N TYR A 248 14.73 -20.21 -4.61
CA TYR A 248 15.82 -21.09 -5.02
C TYR A 248 16.35 -20.68 -6.39
N ASN A 249 17.64 -20.35 -6.44
CA ASN A 249 18.37 -20.04 -7.65
C ASN A 249 19.06 -21.32 -8.14
N LEU A 250 18.40 -22.08 -9.04
CA LEU A 250 18.96 -23.31 -9.59
C LEU A 250 20.28 -23.04 -10.34
N SER A 251 20.28 -21.93 -11.10
CA SER A 251 21.48 -21.39 -11.78
C SER A 251 21.31 -19.86 -11.90
N ASP A 252 22.31 -19.17 -12.44
CA ASP A 252 22.25 -17.74 -12.73
C ASP A 252 21.11 -17.38 -13.71
N ASN A 253 20.70 -18.34 -14.52
CA ASN A 253 19.67 -18.19 -15.52
C ASN A 253 18.29 -18.72 -15.09
N VAL A 254 18.21 -19.53 -14.02
CA VAL A 254 16.96 -20.17 -13.59
C VAL A 254 16.71 -19.91 -12.11
N GLN A 255 15.63 -19.22 -11.85
CA GLN A 255 15.17 -18.86 -10.51
C GLN A 255 13.74 -19.36 -10.29
N MET A 256 13.46 -19.87 -9.12
CA MET A 256 12.11 -20.27 -8.74
C MET A 256 11.81 -19.89 -7.30
N TYR A 257 10.55 -19.72 -6.99
CA TYR A 257 10.09 -19.62 -5.61
C TYR A 257 8.73 -20.29 -5.41
N ALA A 258 8.54 -20.78 -4.20
CA ALA A 258 7.25 -21.20 -3.68
C ALA A 258 6.87 -20.30 -2.51
N ARG A 259 5.62 -19.86 -2.45
CA ARG A 259 5.10 -19.01 -1.39
C ARG A 259 3.74 -19.45 -0.93
N ILE A 260 3.58 -19.56 0.37
CA ILE A 260 2.28 -19.67 1.05
C ILE A 260 2.01 -18.35 1.77
N LYS A 261 0.77 -17.89 1.73
CA LYS A 261 0.29 -16.74 2.50
C LYS A 261 -1.10 -17.04 2.99
N ASN A 262 -1.33 -16.78 4.27
CA ASN A 262 -2.67 -16.84 4.85
C ASN A 262 -3.01 -15.52 5.51
N LYS A 263 -4.27 -15.12 5.43
CA LYS A 263 -4.79 -13.95 6.13
C LYS A 263 -6.14 -14.28 6.72
N LEU A 264 -6.21 -14.16 8.05
CA LEU A 264 -7.43 -14.25 8.82
C LEU A 264 -7.86 -12.85 9.26
N ARG A 265 -9.11 -12.50 9.05
CA ARG A 265 -9.71 -11.24 9.48
C ARG A 265 -11.18 -11.44 9.80
N GLN A 266 -11.82 -10.47 10.42
CA GLN A 266 -13.24 -10.48 10.72
C GLN A 266 -13.98 -9.49 9.82
N GLU A 267 -15.17 -9.88 9.35
CA GLU A 267 -16.11 -9.05 8.60
C GLU A 267 -17.54 -9.32 9.10
N ASN A 268 -18.48 -8.42 8.81
CA ASN A 268 -19.87 -8.66 9.13
C ASN A 268 -20.40 -9.94 8.48
N SER A 269 -21.20 -10.68 9.21
CA SER A 269 -22.00 -11.77 8.65
C SER A 269 -22.98 -11.22 7.61
N PRO A 270 -23.26 -11.96 6.53
CA PRO A 270 -24.29 -11.58 5.56
C PRO A 270 -25.71 -11.75 6.12
N VAL A 271 -25.88 -12.38 7.27
CA VAL A 271 -27.18 -12.59 7.88
C VAL A 271 -27.73 -11.26 8.39
N ASP A 272 -28.87 -10.84 7.86
CA ASP A 272 -29.56 -9.62 8.26
C ASP A 272 -30.23 -9.84 9.62
N THR A 273 -29.47 -9.56 10.66
CA THR A 273 -29.95 -9.56 12.04
C THR A 273 -29.84 -8.15 12.60
N SER A 274 -30.74 -7.79 13.52
CA SER A 274 -30.70 -6.47 14.22
C SER A 274 -29.38 -6.23 14.96
N ILE A 275 -28.59 -7.26 15.21
CA ILE A 275 -27.23 -7.21 15.76
C ILE A 275 -26.30 -7.82 14.70
N ALA A 276 -25.43 -7.00 14.12
CA ALA A 276 -24.46 -7.49 13.15
C ALA A 276 -23.37 -8.31 13.87
N PHE A 277 -23.36 -9.61 13.61
CA PHE A 277 -22.29 -10.49 14.03
C PHE A 277 -21.12 -10.40 13.05
N THR A 278 -19.90 -10.59 13.57
CA THR A 278 -18.72 -10.73 12.73
C THR A 278 -18.38 -12.21 12.54
N GLU A 279 -18.04 -12.56 11.31
CA GLU A 279 -17.54 -13.87 10.93
C GLU A 279 -16.07 -13.80 10.55
N GLU A 280 -15.36 -14.89 10.75
CA GLU A 280 -13.99 -15.03 10.31
C GLU A 280 -13.93 -15.20 8.79
N VAL A 281 -13.05 -14.43 8.18
CA VAL A 281 -12.69 -14.53 6.76
C VAL A 281 -11.28 -15.05 6.68
N ASN A 282 -11.12 -16.23 6.15
CA ASN A 282 -9.82 -16.86 5.93
C ASN A 282 -9.51 -16.91 4.43
N ARG A 283 -8.37 -16.34 4.03
CA ARG A 283 -7.88 -16.38 2.66
C ARG A 283 -6.48 -16.96 2.61
N PHE A 284 -6.39 -18.17 2.09
CA PHE A 284 -5.13 -18.86 1.84
C PHE A 284 -4.72 -18.71 0.38
N ASN A 285 -3.44 -18.39 0.13
CA ASN A 285 -2.85 -18.30 -1.19
C ASN A 285 -1.59 -19.16 -1.27
N PHE A 286 -1.50 -19.98 -2.30
CA PHE A 286 -0.29 -20.65 -2.71
C PHE A 286 0.18 -20.09 -4.04
N ARG A 287 1.49 -19.85 -4.19
CA ARG A 287 2.08 -19.40 -5.44
C ARG A 287 3.39 -20.13 -5.70
N TYR A 288 3.50 -20.69 -6.89
CA TYR A 288 4.77 -21.17 -7.44
C TYR A 288 5.14 -20.33 -8.66
N HIS A 289 6.38 -19.94 -8.76
CA HIS A 289 6.90 -19.14 -9.86
C HIS A 289 8.25 -19.68 -10.31
N LEU A 290 8.40 -19.87 -11.62
CA LEU A 290 9.61 -20.26 -12.28
C LEU A 290 9.98 -19.22 -13.33
N SER A 291 11.21 -18.74 -13.33
CA SER A 291 11.75 -17.80 -14.32
C SER A 291 13.04 -18.40 -14.89
N GLY A 292 13.07 -18.64 -16.19
CA GLY A 292 14.21 -19.24 -16.88
C GLY A 292 14.63 -18.42 -18.09
N ARG A 293 15.88 -17.97 -18.12
CA ARG A 293 16.50 -17.34 -19.28
C ARG A 293 17.12 -18.44 -20.16
N ILE A 294 16.44 -18.76 -21.25
CA ILE A 294 16.87 -19.81 -22.19
C ILE A 294 18.13 -19.36 -22.94
N ASN A 295 18.16 -18.09 -23.34
CA ASN A 295 19.33 -17.43 -23.92
C ASN A 295 19.26 -15.93 -23.67
N TYR A 296 20.21 -15.14 -24.13
CA TYR A 296 20.25 -13.69 -23.91
C TYR A 296 19.03 -12.91 -24.45
N ARG A 297 18.21 -13.55 -25.32
CA ARG A 297 17.02 -12.92 -25.92
C ARG A 297 15.71 -13.44 -25.36
N LEU A 298 15.65 -14.68 -24.91
CA LEU A 298 14.43 -15.36 -24.51
C LEU A 298 14.40 -15.62 -23.00
N LEU A 299 13.45 -14.97 -22.33
CA LEU A 299 13.13 -15.21 -20.94
C LEU A 299 11.69 -15.77 -20.84
N LEU A 300 11.55 -16.92 -20.23
CA LEU A 300 10.29 -17.58 -19.93
C LEU A 300 9.94 -17.42 -18.46
N ARG A 301 8.67 -17.18 -18.14
CA ARG A 301 8.18 -17.16 -16.76
C ARG A 301 6.88 -17.93 -16.67
N SER A 302 6.85 -18.92 -15.80
CA SER A 302 5.65 -19.70 -15.50
C SER A 302 5.19 -19.41 -14.09
N ARG A 303 3.88 -19.29 -13.87
CA ARG A 303 3.30 -19.13 -12.54
C ARG A 303 2.06 -19.99 -12.38
N ILE A 304 1.96 -20.57 -11.19
CA ILE A 304 0.78 -21.24 -10.67
C ILE A 304 0.36 -20.49 -9.41
N GLU A 305 -0.89 -20.09 -9.32
CA GLU A 305 -1.45 -19.44 -8.15
C GLU A 305 -2.77 -20.12 -7.78
N LEU A 306 -2.88 -20.51 -6.52
CA LEU A 306 -4.09 -21.14 -5.95
C LEU A 306 -4.61 -20.27 -4.83
N VAL A 307 -5.92 -20.12 -4.75
CA VAL A 307 -6.60 -19.36 -3.71
C VAL A 307 -7.68 -20.25 -3.10
N ASN A 308 -7.79 -20.19 -1.77
CA ASN A 308 -8.90 -20.75 -1.02
C ASN A 308 -9.46 -19.65 -0.09
N TYR A 309 -10.73 -19.34 -0.23
CA TYR A 309 -11.46 -18.35 0.56
C TYR A 309 -12.56 -19.02 1.35
N ASN A 310 -12.65 -18.71 2.64
CA ASN A 310 -13.67 -19.21 3.52
C ASN A 310 -14.25 -18.07 4.35
N LYS A 311 -15.59 -17.94 4.37
CA LYS A 311 -16.33 -17.03 5.24
C LYS A 311 -17.67 -17.68 5.61
N GLY A 312 -17.85 -18.08 6.88
CA GLY A 312 -19.03 -18.81 7.29
C GLY A 312 -19.25 -20.05 6.43
N SER A 313 -20.40 -20.16 5.79
CA SER A 313 -20.74 -21.23 4.83
C SER A 313 -20.22 -21.00 3.42
N ASN A 314 -19.69 -19.82 3.11
CA ASN A 314 -19.16 -19.52 1.78
C ASN A 314 -17.72 -20.03 1.66
N HIS A 315 -17.51 -21.00 0.75
CA HIS A 315 -16.22 -21.59 0.43
C HIS A 315 -15.97 -21.45 -1.05
N GLU A 316 -14.94 -20.69 -1.41
CA GLU A 316 -14.54 -20.48 -2.81
C GLU A 316 -13.10 -20.88 -3.02
N LYS A 317 -12.83 -21.51 -4.15
CA LYS A 317 -11.50 -21.87 -4.62
C LYS A 317 -11.24 -21.21 -5.97
N GLY A 318 -9.97 -20.99 -6.25
CA GLY A 318 -9.58 -20.47 -7.55
C GLY A 318 -8.16 -20.84 -7.90
N TYR A 319 -7.89 -20.94 -9.20
CA TYR A 319 -6.54 -21.08 -9.70
C TYR A 319 -6.29 -20.16 -10.91
N TYR A 320 -5.03 -19.81 -11.08
CA TYR A 320 -4.52 -19.09 -12.23
C TYR A 320 -3.16 -19.63 -12.62
N LEU A 321 -3.06 -20.13 -13.85
CA LEU A 321 -1.82 -20.59 -14.45
C LEU A 321 -1.49 -19.68 -15.62
N TYR A 322 -0.27 -19.20 -15.71
CA TYR A 322 0.15 -18.44 -16.88
C TYR A 322 1.61 -18.67 -17.26
N GLN A 323 1.87 -18.41 -18.55
CA GLN A 323 3.18 -18.44 -19.15
C GLN A 323 3.49 -17.09 -19.80
N ASP A 324 4.61 -16.46 -19.42
CA ASP A 324 5.14 -15.29 -20.08
C ASP A 324 6.26 -15.69 -21.06
N PHE A 325 6.23 -15.05 -22.23
CA PHE A 325 7.29 -15.07 -23.22
C PHE A 325 7.81 -13.65 -23.38
N ILE A 326 9.10 -13.45 -23.10
CA ILE A 326 9.75 -12.16 -23.23
C ILE A 326 10.92 -12.34 -24.19
N TYR A 327 10.83 -11.68 -25.37
CA TYR A 327 11.80 -11.85 -26.45
C TYR A 327 12.37 -10.51 -26.90
N GLY A 328 13.70 -10.37 -26.80
CA GLY A 328 14.45 -9.23 -27.32
C GLY A 328 15.02 -9.52 -28.72
N PHE A 329 14.68 -8.68 -29.69
CA PHE A 329 15.20 -8.82 -31.06
C PHE A 329 16.66 -8.42 -31.16
N LYS A 330 17.44 -9.08 -32.03
CA LYS A 330 18.89 -8.82 -32.15
C LYS A 330 19.19 -7.50 -32.84
N ASN A 331 18.50 -7.25 -33.93
CA ASN A 331 18.79 -6.15 -34.86
C ASN A 331 17.80 -5.00 -34.78
N LEU A 332 16.87 -5.08 -33.83
CA LEU A 332 15.86 -4.06 -33.59
C LEU A 332 15.86 -3.72 -32.09
N PRO A 333 15.77 -2.46 -31.70
CA PRO A 333 15.63 -2.06 -30.30
C PRO A 333 14.22 -2.36 -29.79
N LEU A 334 13.75 -3.57 -30.01
CA LEU A 334 12.40 -4.06 -29.74
C LEU A 334 12.42 -5.24 -28.76
N THR A 335 11.56 -5.18 -27.75
CA THR A 335 11.29 -6.30 -26.85
C THR A 335 9.80 -6.59 -26.86
N LEU A 336 9.45 -7.86 -27.11
CA LEU A 336 8.08 -8.35 -27.11
C LEU A 336 7.79 -9.02 -25.75
N TYR A 337 6.66 -8.69 -25.16
CA TYR A 337 6.13 -9.28 -23.93
C TYR A 337 4.78 -9.90 -24.25
N CYS A 338 4.65 -11.20 -24.15
CA CYS A 338 3.37 -11.89 -24.34
C CYS A 338 3.06 -12.75 -23.13
N ARG A 339 1.84 -12.77 -22.69
CA ARG A 339 1.31 -13.67 -21.67
C ARG A 339 0.11 -14.42 -22.19
N TYR A 340 0.07 -15.71 -21.90
CA TYR A 340 -1.12 -16.53 -22.01
C TYR A 340 -1.40 -17.17 -20.66
N GLY A 341 -2.63 -17.09 -20.20
CA GLY A 341 -3.04 -17.66 -18.92
C GLY A 341 -4.43 -18.24 -18.94
N ILE A 342 -4.66 -19.24 -18.12
CA ILE A 342 -5.96 -19.90 -17.91
C ILE A 342 -6.32 -19.77 -16.43
N PHE A 343 -7.56 -19.51 -16.14
CA PHE A 343 -8.05 -19.36 -14.77
C PHE A 343 -9.45 -19.96 -14.62
N ASP A 344 -9.74 -20.41 -13.41
CA ASP A 344 -11.05 -20.84 -12.97
C ASP A 344 -11.20 -20.52 -11.48
N THR A 345 -12.25 -19.80 -11.12
CA THR A 345 -12.55 -19.42 -9.73
C THR A 345 -14.04 -19.57 -9.47
N ASP A 346 -14.43 -20.07 -8.31
CA ASP A 346 -15.83 -20.31 -7.94
C ASP A 346 -16.62 -18.99 -7.84
N GLY A 347 -15.95 -17.88 -7.49
CA GLY A 347 -16.58 -16.58 -7.36
C GLY A 347 -15.60 -15.41 -7.28
N PHE A 348 -16.13 -14.21 -6.99
CA PHE A 348 -15.33 -13.00 -6.90
C PHE A 348 -14.41 -12.98 -5.68
N TYR A 349 -14.76 -13.65 -4.58
CA TYR A 349 -13.92 -13.66 -3.37
C TYR A 349 -12.66 -14.53 -3.55
N SER A 350 -12.69 -15.49 -4.48
CA SER A 350 -11.51 -16.29 -4.87
C SER A 350 -10.73 -15.70 -6.05
N CYS A 351 -11.04 -14.46 -6.49
CA CYS A 351 -10.35 -13.78 -7.60
C CYS A 351 -8.83 -13.68 -7.35
N ILE A 352 -8.06 -13.72 -8.42
CA ILE A 352 -6.60 -13.65 -8.36
C ILE A 352 -6.12 -12.39 -9.07
N TYR A 353 -5.33 -11.59 -8.35
CA TYR A 353 -4.71 -10.38 -8.89
C TYR A 353 -3.31 -10.71 -9.42
N SER A 354 -3.04 -10.36 -10.67
CA SER A 354 -1.75 -10.58 -11.28
C SER A 354 -1.25 -9.34 -12.00
N PHE A 355 -0.01 -8.95 -11.69
CA PHE A 355 0.64 -7.86 -12.41
C PHE A 355 0.80 -8.21 -13.88
N GLU A 356 0.49 -7.26 -14.76
CA GLU A 356 0.75 -7.28 -16.19
C GLU A 356 1.67 -6.14 -16.59
N ASN A 357 2.50 -6.36 -17.62
CA ASN A 357 3.27 -5.27 -18.18
C ASN A 357 2.33 -4.32 -18.91
N ASP A 358 2.52 -3.03 -18.71
CA ASP A 358 1.68 -1.98 -19.24
C ASP A 358 2.53 -0.81 -19.72
N LEU A 359 1.89 0.23 -20.24
CA LEU A 359 2.53 1.45 -20.69
C LEU A 359 3.33 2.11 -19.58
N ARG A 360 4.28 2.95 -19.96
CA ARG A 360 5.09 3.69 -18.99
C ARG A 360 4.20 4.60 -18.14
N TYR A 361 4.39 4.57 -16.82
CA TYR A 361 3.56 5.28 -15.81
C TYR A 361 2.15 4.69 -15.61
N SER A 362 1.80 3.59 -16.24
CA SER A 362 0.60 2.82 -15.92
C SER A 362 0.96 1.62 -15.03
N PHE A 363 0.06 1.27 -14.13
CA PHE A 363 0.19 0.09 -13.27
C PHE A 363 -1.03 -0.80 -13.45
N SER A 364 -0.85 -1.91 -14.14
CA SER A 364 -1.94 -2.85 -14.40
C SER A 364 -1.84 -4.06 -13.49
N MET A 365 -2.88 -4.26 -12.68
CA MET A 365 -3.04 -5.40 -11.79
C MET A 365 -4.48 -5.94 -11.85
N PRO A 366 -4.90 -6.45 -13.03
CA PRO A 366 -6.24 -6.96 -13.21
C PRO A 366 -6.54 -8.13 -12.27
N SER A 367 -7.79 -8.21 -11.84
CA SER A 367 -8.35 -9.40 -11.20
C SER A 367 -8.86 -10.35 -12.27
N VAL A 368 -8.56 -11.63 -12.13
CA VAL A 368 -9.18 -12.71 -12.89
C VAL A 368 -10.18 -13.44 -11.99
N PHE A 369 -11.40 -13.62 -12.45
CA PHE A 369 -12.45 -14.32 -11.73
C PHE A 369 -13.41 -15.00 -12.70
N SER A 370 -14.25 -15.97 -12.22
CA SER A 370 -15.01 -16.89 -13.04
C SER A 370 -14.06 -17.83 -13.81
N LYS A 371 -14.41 -18.26 -15.01
CA LYS A 371 -13.65 -19.19 -15.83
C LYS A 371 -13.28 -18.56 -17.16
N GLY A 372 -12.02 -18.71 -17.56
CA GLY A 372 -11.60 -18.15 -18.84
C GLY A 372 -10.12 -18.25 -19.13
N THR A 373 -9.77 -17.59 -20.22
CA THR A 373 -8.39 -17.40 -20.66
C THR A 373 -8.08 -15.91 -20.74
N ARG A 374 -6.82 -15.55 -20.52
CA ARG A 374 -6.33 -14.19 -20.63
C ARG A 374 -5.07 -14.15 -21.46
N PHE A 375 -5.09 -13.33 -22.49
CA PHE A 375 -3.93 -13.10 -23.35
C PHE A 375 -3.65 -11.60 -23.45
N TYR A 376 -2.37 -11.22 -23.38
CA TYR A 376 -1.92 -9.92 -23.81
C TYR A 376 -0.57 -10.01 -24.51
N CYS A 377 -0.29 -9.02 -25.35
CA CYS A 377 0.98 -8.86 -26.00
C CYS A 377 1.33 -7.36 -26.03
N MET A 378 2.55 -7.03 -25.64
CA MET A 378 3.07 -5.67 -25.60
C MET A 378 4.42 -5.60 -26.29
N ALA A 379 4.61 -4.63 -27.16
CA ALA A 379 5.88 -4.34 -27.81
C ALA A 379 6.52 -3.08 -27.18
N LYS A 380 7.75 -3.20 -26.73
CA LYS A 380 8.54 -2.09 -26.17
C LYS A 380 9.66 -1.76 -27.12
N PHE A 381 9.62 -0.55 -27.66
CA PHE A 381 10.70 0.04 -28.45
C PHE A 381 11.61 0.88 -27.55
N SER A 382 12.90 0.63 -27.60
CA SER A 382 13.92 1.32 -26.79
C SER A 382 15.09 1.69 -27.70
N PRO A 383 14.97 2.84 -28.42
CA PRO A 383 16.00 3.29 -29.39
C PRO A 383 17.33 3.62 -28.73
#